data_f300959cb16ffb41c3af607ef902518c
#
_entry.id   f300959cb16ffb41c3af607ef902518c
#
_cell.length_a   1.000
_cell.length_b   1.000
_cell.length_c   1.000
_cell.angle_alpha   90.00
_cell.angle_beta   90.00
_cell.angle_gamma   90.00
#
_symmetry.space_group_name_H-M   'P 1'
#
loop_
_entity.id
_entity.type
_entity.pdbx_description
1 polymer ?
#
loop_
_entity_poly.entity_id
_entity_poly.type
_entity_poly.pdbx_seq_one_letter_code
_entity_poly.pdbx_strand_id
1 'polypeptide(L)' 'MFVQVRSPRCPECGDDSEFMVDYSSYQKWVSRETLIQQAFPDMSIHDRETLKTGYHQKCWDDAFGNFHHKGEEE' A
#
# COMPACT_ATOMS: atom_id res chain seq x y z
N MET A 1 -9.77 14.95 -8.84
CA MET A 1 -8.78 14.69 -9.89
C MET A 1 -7.94 13.50 -9.52
N PHE A 2 -7.77 12.57 -10.44
CA PHE A 2 -6.98 11.37 -10.18
C PHE A 2 -5.61 11.48 -10.86
N VAL A 3 -4.59 11.00 -10.17
CA VAL A 3 -3.23 10.98 -10.70
C VAL A 3 -2.68 9.59 -10.55
N GLN A 4 -1.72 9.26 -11.40
CA GLN A 4 -1.03 7.98 -11.32
C GLN A 4 0.17 8.14 -10.41
N VAL A 5 0.27 7.28 -9.41
CA VAL A 5 1.39 7.31 -8.48
C VAL A 5 2.05 5.94 -8.47
N ARG A 6 3.32 5.94 -8.08
CA ARG A 6 4.10 4.72 -8.09
C ARG A 6 4.51 4.37 -6.67
N SER A 7 4.35 3.11 -6.30
CA SER A 7 4.77 2.65 -4.98
C SER A 7 6.30 2.56 -4.92
N PRO A 8 6.87 2.44 -3.72
CA PRO A 8 8.27 2.08 -3.60
C PRO A 8 8.52 0.72 -4.23
N ARG A 9 9.76 0.42 -4.54
CA ARG A 9 10.12 -0.88 -5.07
C ARG A 9 9.92 -1.95 -4.01
N CYS A 10 9.37 -3.07 -4.43
CA CYS A 10 9.23 -4.22 -3.57
C CYS A 10 10.63 -4.78 -3.25
N PRO A 11 11.00 -4.90 -1.98
CA PRO A 11 12.34 -5.41 -1.63
C PRO A 11 12.54 -6.87 -2.02
N GLU A 12 11.47 -7.62 -2.22
CA GLU A 12 11.57 -9.02 -2.56
C GLU A 12 11.80 -9.24 -4.05
N CYS A 13 11.00 -8.60 -4.89
CA CYS A 13 11.08 -8.85 -6.33
C CYS A 13 11.65 -7.67 -7.12
N GLY A 14 11.77 -6.51 -6.49
CA GLY A 14 12.36 -5.35 -7.15
C GLY A 14 11.43 -4.57 -8.05
N ASP A 15 10.15 -4.93 -8.09
CA ASP A 15 9.17 -4.26 -8.95
C ASP A 15 8.35 -3.28 -8.13
N ASP A 16 8.01 -2.16 -8.75
CA ASP A 16 7.07 -1.24 -8.14
C ASP A 16 5.68 -1.46 -8.72
N SER A 17 4.69 -0.80 -8.13
CA SER A 17 3.31 -0.88 -8.59
C SER A 17 2.79 0.52 -8.85
N GLU A 18 1.80 0.62 -9.72
CA GLU A 18 1.19 1.91 -10.06
C GLU A 18 -0.27 1.91 -9.64
N PHE A 19 -0.70 3.05 -9.13
CA PHE A 19 -2.06 3.22 -8.65
C PHE A 19 -2.62 4.54 -9.15
N MET A 20 -3.93 4.55 -9.43
CA MET A 20 -4.63 5.80 -9.70
C MET A 20 -5.32 6.23 -8.42
N VAL A 21 -4.97 7.40 -7.93
CA VAL A 21 -5.50 7.88 -6.66
C VAL A 21 -5.94 9.33 -6.80
N ASP A 22 -6.81 9.76 -5.89
CA ASP A 22 -7.23 11.14 -5.85
C ASP A 22 -6.07 12.02 -5.41
N TYR A 23 -5.80 13.06 -6.17
CA TYR A 23 -4.66 13.93 -5.91
C TYR A 23 -4.70 14.57 -4.53
N SER A 24 -5.87 15.06 -4.14
CA SER A 24 -6.02 15.71 -2.82
C SER A 24 -5.73 14.73 -1.69
N SER A 25 -6.27 13.52 -1.80
CA SER A 25 -6.04 12.48 -0.80
C SER A 25 -4.57 12.11 -0.73
N TYR A 26 -3.96 11.99 -1.89
CA TYR A 26 -2.54 11.65 -1.94
C TYR A 26 -1.69 12.73 -1.28
N GLN A 27 -1.99 13.99 -1.55
CA GLN A 27 -1.26 15.11 -0.94
C GLN A 27 -1.38 15.09 0.58
N LYS A 28 -2.57 14.85 1.09
CA LYS A 28 -2.80 14.82 2.53
C LYS A 28 -2.03 13.68 3.18
N TRP A 29 -1.96 12.54 2.50
CA TRP A 29 -1.22 11.40 3.03
C TRP A 29 0.28 11.68 3.03
N VAL A 30 0.83 12.21 1.94
CA VAL A 30 2.27 12.47 1.85
C VAL A 30 2.69 13.54 2.84
N SER A 31 1.83 14.52 3.08
CA SER A 31 2.14 15.57 4.05
C SER A 31 1.82 15.15 5.48
N ARG A 32 1.35 13.92 5.67
CA ARG A 32 1.07 13.31 6.96
C ARG A 32 -0.09 13.97 7.70
N GLU A 33 -1.00 14.57 6.95
CA GLU A 33 -2.21 15.13 7.52
C GLU A 33 -3.24 14.05 7.84
N THR A 34 -3.20 12.94 7.07
CA THR A 34 -4.11 11.83 7.30
C THR A 34 -3.35 10.52 7.23
N LEU A 35 -3.93 9.49 7.84
CA LEU A 35 -3.41 8.14 7.71
C LEU A 35 -3.81 7.58 6.34
N ILE A 36 -3.06 6.59 5.87
CA ILE A 36 -3.31 6.04 4.54
C ILE A 36 -4.71 5.44 4.43
N GLN A 37 -5.21 4.84 5.49
CA GLN A 37 -6.54 4.25 5.48
C GLN A 37 -7.64 5.31 5.43
N GLN A 38 -7.34 6.50 5.91
CA GLN A 38 -8.26 7.63 5.83
C GLN A 38 -8.20 8.31 4.48
N ALA A 39 -7.02 8.35 3.89
CA ALA A 39 -6.83 8.96 2.58
C ALA A 39 -7.44 8.09 1.48
N PHE A 40 -7.34 6.78 1.61
CA PHE A 40 -7.77 5.86 0.58
C PHE A 40 -8.69 4.77 1.16
N PRO A 41 -9.87 5.14 1.63
CA PRO A 41 -10.76 4.17 2.29
C PRO A 41 -11.28 3.08 1.36
N ASP A 42 -11.33 3.37 0.07
CA ASP A 42 -11.84 2.39 -0.91
C ASP A 42 -10.75 1.43 -1.40
N MET A 43 -9.52 1.70 -1.05
CA MET A 43 -8.40 0.85 -1.45
C MET A 43 -8.33 -0.34 -0.51
N SER A 44 -8.03 -1.51 -1.05
CA SER A 44 -7.90 -2.71 -0.22
C SER A 44 -6.72 -2.58 0.73
N ILE A 45 -6.73 -3.39 1.78
CA ILE A 45 -5.65 -3.40 2.75
C ILE A 45 -4.32 -3.74 2.05
N HIS A 46 -4.36 -4.70 1.13
CA HIS A 46 -3.15 -5.11 0.42
C HIS A 46 -2.63 -4.01 -0.49
N ASP A 47 -3.52 -3.31 -1.17
CA ASP A 47 -3.12 -2.22 -2.05
C ASP A 47 -2.53 -1.06 -1.24
N ARG A 48 -3.14 -0.75 -0.10
CA ARG A 48 -2.61 0.30 0.77
C ARG A 48 -1.22 -0.06 1.27
N GLU A 49 -1.02 -1.32 1.63
CA GLU A 49 0.28 -1.78 2.10
C GLU A 49 1.31 -1.69 0.98
N THR A 50 0.94 -2.09 -0.22
CA THR A 50 1.83 -1.99 -1.38
C THR A 50 2.19 -0.54 -1.66
N LEU A 51 1.22 0.35 -1.61
CA LEU A 51 1.48 1.77 -1.84
C LEU A 51 2.43 2.33 -0.79
N LYS A 52 2.33 1.85 0.43
CA LYS A 52 3.11 2.36 1.56
C LYS A 52 4.52 1.80 1.58
N THR A 53 4.68 0.49 1.38
CA THR A 53 5.95 -0.19 1.57
C THR A 53 6.55 -0.76 0.29
N GLY A 54 5.73 -0.93 -0.74
CA GLY A 54 6.15 -1.53 -1.98
C GLY A 54 5.95 -3.04 -2.03
N TYR A 55 5.79 -3.69 -0.89
CA TYR A 55 5.62 -5.14 -0.87
C TYR A 55 4.32 -5.54 -1.54
N HIS A 56 4.41 -6.49 -2.46
CA HIS A 56 3.22 -7.15 -3.00
C HIS A 56 2.75 -8.17 -1.97
N GLN A 57 1.46 -8.51 -2.01
CA GLN A 57 0.94 -9.47 -1.05
C GLN A 57 1.70 -10.80 -1.13
N LYS A 58 1.94 -11.28 -2.34
CA LYS A 58 2.67 -12.52 -2.54
C LYS A 58 4.08 -12.44 -1.97
N CYS A 59 4.74 -11.31 -2.19
CA CYS A 59 6.10 -11.12 -1.73
C CYS A 59 6.14 -11.00 -0.21
N TRP A 60 5.14 -10.38 0.37
CA TRP A 60 5.02 -10.29 1.81
C TRP A 60 4.88 -11.67 2.42
N ASP A 61 4.02 -12.50 1.83
CA ASP A 61 3.83 -13.86 2.31
C ASP A 61 5.13 -14.66 2.21
N ASP A 62 5.86 -14.50 1.11
CA ASP A 62 7.13 -15.21 0.92
C ASP A 62 8.18 -14.74 1.91
N ALA A 63 8.22 -13.45 2.19
CA ALA A 63 9.26 -12.88 3.06
C ALA A 63 9.00 -13.17 4.53
N PHE A 64 7.74 -13.12 4.95
CA PHE A 64 7.40 -13.20 6.36
C PHE A 64 6.68 -14.49 6.73
N GLY A 65 6.52 -15.37 5.77
CA GLY A 65 5.92 -16.67 6.04
C GLY A 65 4.45 -16.54 6.34
N ASN A 66 3.96 -17.43 7.18
CA ASN A 66 2.54 -17.56 7.44
C ASN A 66 2.14 -16.99 8.78
N PHE A 67 2.76 -15.95 9.19
CA PHE A 67 2.48 -15.38 10.48
C PHE A 67 1.08 -14.87 10.63
N HIS A 68 0.62 -14.41 9.64
CA HIS A 68 -0.66 -13.83 9.85
C HIS A 68 -1.65 -14.77 10.52
N HIS A 69 -1.55 -14.80 10.34
CA HIS A 69 -2.35 -15.02 10.55
C HIS A 69 -3.13 -14.54 11.11
N LYS A 70 -3.21 -14.64 11.29
CA LYS A 70 -3.80 -14.38 11.57
C LYS A 70 -4.46 -13.64 11.88
N GLY A 71 -4.36 -13.69 11.85
CA GLY A 71 -4.88 -13.07 12.05
C GLY A 71 -5.59 -12.48 12.36
N GLU A 72 -5.43 -12.38 12.50
CA GLU A 72 -5.78 -11.94 12.71
C GLU A 72 -6.43 -11.08 12.75
N GLU A 73 -6.49 -11.10 12.57
CA GLU A 73 -6.92 -10.51 12.42
C GLU A 73 -7.59 -9.91 12.57
N GLU A 74 -7.77 -10.00 12.68
CA GLU A 74 -8.17 -9.62 12.59
C GLU A 74 -8.66 -9.32 12.74
#